data_d8ce3275c0335a059e7500eae871ccc7
#
_entry.id   d8ce3275c0335a059e7500eae871ccc7
#
_cell.length_a   1.000
_cell.length_b   1.000
_cell.length_c   1.000
_cell.angle_alpha   90.00
_cell.angle_beta   90.00
_cell.angle_gamma   90.00
#
_symmetry.space_group_name_H-M   'P 1'
#
loop_
_entity.id
_entity.type
_entity.pdbx_description
1 polymer ?
#
loop_
_entity_poly.entity_id
_entity_poly.type
_entity_poly.pdbx_seq_one_letter_code
_entity_poly.pdbx_strand_id
1 'polypeptide(L)'
;ARGGLINEKALFNALNKNQIAGAGLDVYNEEPYLGGPLSKLENIIMTCHMGANTKVSRARMEIQAAECLIAYLNGDHIPRIVPDSEYDLQIAMKNR
;
A
#
# COMPACT_ATOMS: atom_id res chain seq x y z
N ALA A 1 -2.79 0.52 -3.39
CA ALA A 1 -1.48 -0.12 -3.43
C ALA A 1 -0.95 -0.37 -2.02
N ARG A 2 -0.16 -1.41 -1.86
CA ARG A 2 0.54 -1.77 -0.62
C ARG A 2 1.87 -2.43 -0.96
N GLY A 3 2.82 -2.42 -0.03
CA GLY A 3 4.02 -3.22 -0.11
C GLY A 3 3.68 -4.71 -0.30
N GLY A 4 4.56 -5.46 -0.94
CA GLY A 4 4.33 -6.88 -1.24
C GLY A 4 3.56 -7.17 -2.54
N LEU A 5 2.90 -6.18 -3.16
CA LEU A 5 2.27 -6.36 -4.47
C LEU A 5 3.29 -6.47 -5.61
N ILE A 6 4.46 -5.87 -5.41
CA ILE A 6 5.58 -5.95 -6.34
C ILE A 6 6.77 -6.57 -5.61
N ASN A 7 7.43 -7.53 -6.24
CA ASN A 7 8.70 -8.04 -5.73
C ASN A 7 9.81 -7.00 -5.99
N GLU A 8 10.26 -6.30 -4.96
CA GLU A 8 11.23 -5.20 -5.07
C GLU A 8 12.58 -5.65 -5.63
N LYS A 9 13.00 -6.89 -5.35
CA LYS A 9 14.25 -7.45 -5.89
C LYS A 9 14.14 -7.70 -7.40
N ALA A 10 13.01 -8.21 -7.84
CA ALA A 10 12.74 -8.40 -9.27
C ALA A 10 12.64 -7.07 -9.99
N LEU A 11 11.97 -6.08 -9.39
CA LEU A 11 11.88 -4.72 -9.91
C LEU A 11 13.26 -4.07 -10.04
N PHE A 12 14.08 -4.15 -8.99
CA PHE A 12 15.46 -3.66 -9.05
C PHE A 12 16.23 -4.27 -10.21
N ASN A 13 16.17 -5.58 -10.39
CA ASN A 13 16.86 -6.26 -11.48
C ASN A 13 16.38 -5.80 -12.86
N ALA A 14 15.06 -5.64 -13.04
CA ALA A 14 14.47 -5.18 -14.30
C ALA A 14 14.89 -3.74 -14.64
N LEU A 15 14.89 -2.84 -13.66
CA LEU A 15 15.35 -1.46 -13.81
C LEU A 15 16.85 -1.38 -14.08
N ASN A 16 17.66 -2.06 -13.30
CA ASN A 16 19.12 -2.04 -13.41
C ASN A 16 19.62 -2.62 -14.74
N LYS A 17 18.87 -3.56 -15.33
CA LYS A 17 19.16 -4.14 -16.64
C LYS A 17 18.46 -3.42 -17.80
N ASN A 18 17.79 -2.29 -17.55
CA ASN A 18 16.99 -1.56 -18.53
C ASN A 18 15.95 -2.43 -19.26
N GLN A 19 15.43 -3.47 -18.61
CA GLN A 19 14.33 -4.29 -19.14
C GLN A 19 13.01 -3.52 -19.15
N ILE A 20 12.87 -2.55 -18.24
CA ILE A 20 11.82 -1.53 -18.22
C ILE A 20 12.47 -0.15 -18.16
N ALA A 21 11.83 0.83 -18.74
CA ALA A 21 12.37 2.19 -18.87
C ALA A 21 12.48 2.91 -17.51
N GLY A 22 11.54 2.69 -16.62
CA GLY A 22 11.49 3.32 -15.32
C GLY A 22 10.33 2.82 -14.48
N ALA A 23 10.28 3.25 -13.22
CA ALA A 23 9.19 2.95 -12.29
C ALA A 23 8.90 4.14 -11.37
N GLY A 24 7.66 4.21 -10.85
CA GLY A 24 7.26 5.09 -9.77
C GLY A 24 6.69 4.26 -8.61
N LEU A 25 7.20 4.44 -7.41
CA LEU A 25 6.72 3.77 -6.21
C LEU A 25 6.34 4.77 -5.12
N ASP A 26 5.20 4.50 -4.47
CA ASP A 26 4.73 5.24 -3.31
C ASP A 26 4.65 4.37 -2.06
N VAL A 27 4.72 3.04 -2.23
CA VAL A 27 4.61 2.04 -1.16
C VAL A 27 5.73 1.00 -1.27
N TYR A 28 6.17 0.46 -0.14
CA TYR A 28 7.33 -0.42 -0.04
C TYR A 28 7.03 -1.59 0.89
N ASN A 29 7.83 -2.67 0.78
CA ASN A 29 7.71 -3.83 1.68
C ASN A 29 7.99 -3.45 3.12
N GLU A 30 8.97 -2.56 3.33
CA GLU A 30 9.28 -1.97 4.64
C GLU A 30 9.15 -0.45 4.55
N GLU A 31 8.35 0.12 5.45
CA GLU A 31 8.14 1.56 5.54
C GLU A 31 8.46 2.05 6.96
N PRO A 32 9.20 3.15 7.09
CA PRO A 32 9.77 3.99 6.04
C PRO A 32 10.92 3.31 5.28
N TYR A 33 11.05 3.60 3.96
CA TYR A 33 12.14 3.07 3.14
C TYR A 33 13.43 3.85 3.41
N LEU A 34 14.33 3.25 4.18
CA LEU A 34 15.53 3.92 4.70
C LEU A 34 16.80 3.66 3.85
N GLY A 35 16.71 3.74 2.54
CA GLY A 35 17.87 3.71 1.67
C GLY A 35 18.31 2.31 1.24
N GLY A 36 17.42 1.55 0.64
CA GLY A 36 17.73 0.25 0.03
C GLY A 36 18.22 0.38 -1.42
N PRO A 37 18.38 -0.78 -2.13
CA PRO A 37 18.92 -0.82 -3.49
C PRO A 37 18.17 0.05 -4.50
N LEU A 38 16.84 0.13 -4.41
CA LEU A 38 16.02 0.90 -5.35
C LEU A 38 16.38 2.39 -5.36
N SER A 39 16.72 2.97 -4.19
CA SER A 39 17.07 4.39 -4.09
C SER A 39 18.40 4.77 -4.77
N LYS A 40 19.14 3.80 -5.26
CA LYS A 40 20.42 4.00 -5.97
C LYS A 40 20.26 4.03 -7.49
N LEU A 41 19.05 3.77 -7.98
CA LEU A 41 18.73 3.76 -9.41
C LEU A 41 18.30 5.15 -9.87
N GLU A 42 18.71 5.53 -11.09
CA GLU A 42 18.36 6.83 -11.69
C GLU A 42 17.00 6.81 -12.40
N ASN A 43 16.51 5.62 -12.77
CA ASN A 43 15.26 5.42 -13.50
C ASN A 43 14.08 5.03 -12.61
N ILE A 44 14.06 5.52 -11.36
CA ILE A 44 12.96 5.33 -10.43
C ILE A 44 12.57 6.64 -9.75
N ILE A 45 11.27 6.85 -9.56
CA ILE A 45 10.72 7.92 -8.74
C ILE A 45 10.13 7.30 -7.49
N MET A 46 10.51 7.80 -6.32
CA MET A 46 10.10 7.28 -5.03
C MET A 46 9.43 8.37 -4.20
N THR A 47 8.23 8.11 -3.70
CA THR A 47 7.49 8.98 -2.80
C THR A 47 7.22 8.26 -1.47
N CYS A 48 6.76 8.97 -0.45
CA CYS A 48 6.70 8.46 0.92
C CYS A 48 5.26 8.11 1.36
N HIS A 49 4.61 7.19 0.64
CA HIS A 49 3.26 6.69 0.90
C HIS A 49 2.25 7.84 1.05
N MET A 50 2.23 8.70 0.07
CA MET A 50 1.46 9.94 0.08
C MET A 50 0.32 10.02 -0.94
N GLY A 51 -0.02 8.91 -1.58
CA GLY A 51 -1.06 8.84 -2.62
C GLY A 51 -2.44 9.34 -2.16
N ALA A 52 -2.78 9.15 -0.87
CA ALA A 52 -4.01 9.64 -0.27
C ALA A 52 -3.83 10.96 0.52
N ASN A 53 -2.66 11.59 0.47
CA ASN A 53 -2.34 12.77 1.27
C ASN A 53 -2.87 14.08 0.67
N THR A 54 -4.16 14.12 0.37
CA THR A 54 -4.89 15.32 -0.01
C THR A 54 -5.97 15.63 1.02
N LYS A 55 -6.36 16.89 1.18
CA LYS A 55 -7.43 17.28 2.12
C LYS A 55 -8.72 16.49 1.86
N VAL A 56 -9.10 16.34 0.59
CA VAL A 56 -10.33 15.63 0.19
C VAL A 56 -10.24 14.13 0.50
N SER A 57 -9.13 13.48 0.16
CA SER A 57 -8.95 12.05 0.42
C SER A 57 -8.91 11.76 1.92
N ARG A 58 -8.22 12.59 2.69
CA ARG A 58 -8.16 12.48 4.15
C ARG A 58 -9.54 12.60 4.78
N ALA A 59 -10.29 13.65 4.43
CA ALA A 59 -11.64 13.83 4.93
C ALA A 59 -12.55 12.64 4.60
N ARG A 60 -12.49 12.13 3.35
CA ARG A 60 -13.26 10.94 2.96
C ARG A 60 -12.92 9.70 3.77
N MET A 61 -11.65 9.43 4.00
CA MET A 61 -11.20 8.28 4.80
C MET A 61 -11.75 8.35 6.23
N GLU A 62 -11.67 9.53 6.85
CA GLU A 62 -12.16 9.76 8.22
C GLU A 62 -13.69 9.63 8.31
N ILE A 63 -14.42 10.19 7.36
CA ILE A 63 -15.88 10.08 7.29
C ILE A 63 -16.30 8.63 7.10
N GLN A 64 -15.69 7.90 6.15
CA GLN A 64 -16.01 6.49 5.91
C GLN A 64 -15.74 5.61 7.13
N ALA A 65 -14.64 5.85 7.84
CA ALA A 65 -14.34 5.12 9.08
C ALA A 65 -15.39 5.40 10.16
N ALA A 66 -15.81 6.64 10.32
CA ALA A 66 -16.86 7.02 11.26
C ALA A 66 -18.21 6.41 10.88
N GLU A 67 -18.60 6.43 9.60
CA GLU A 67 -19.83 5.80 9.11
C GLU A 67 -19.86 4.30 9.38
N CYS A 68 -18.75 3.59 9.14
CA CYS A 68 -18.64 2.15 9.45
C CYS A 68 -18.79 1.88 10.95
N LEU A 69 -18.19 2.71 11.81
CA LEU A 69 -18.31 2.57 13.25
C LEU A 69 -19.76 2.83 13.73
N ILE A 70 -20.40 3.86 13.21
CA ILE A 70 -21.80 4.20 13.54
C ILE A 70 -22.72 3.04 13.13
N ALA A 71 -22.56 2.52 11.92
CA ALA A 71 -23.34 1.38 11.44
C ALA A 71 -23.16 0.16 12.35
N TYR A 72 -21.94 -0.14 12.75
CA TYR A 72 -21.66 -1.24 13.69
C TYR A 72 -22.38 -1.06 15.04
N LEU A 73 -22.29 0.14 15.62
CA LEU A 73 -22.89 0.43 16.93
C LEU A 73 -24.43 0.40 16.90
N ASN A 74 -25.02 0.72 15.76
CA ASN A 74 -26.47 0.66 15.56
C ASN A 74 -26.97 -0.74 15.22
N GLY A 75 -26.10 -1.70 14.94
CA GLY A 75 -26.47 -3.03 14.44
C GLY A 75 -26.90 -3.04 12.98
N ASP A 76 -26.54 -1.99 12.23
CA ASP A 76 -26.82 -1.86 10.81
C ASP A 76 -25.80 -2.63 9.96
N HIS A 77 -26.12 -2.79 8.66
CA HIS A 77 -25.16 -3.33 7.71
C HIS A 77 -23.94 -2.44 7.59
N ILE A 78 -22.73 -2.99 7.83
CA ILE A 78 -21.48 -2.26 7.71
C ILE A 78 -21.08 -2.19 6.23
N PRO A 79 -21.03 -0.98 5.63
CA PRO A 79 -20.59 -0.86 4.25
C PRO A 79 -19.08 -1.19 4.13
N ARG A 80 -18.73 -1.92 3.10
CA ARG A 80 -17.33 -2.22 2.75
C ARG A 80 -16.56 -2.98 3.84
N ILE A 81 -17.22 -3.88 4.54
CA ILE A 81 -16.55 -4.79 5.47
C ILE A 81 -15.50 -5.62 4.73
N VAL A 82 -14.34 -5.81 5.34
CA VAL A 82 -13.31 -6.70 4.82
C VAL A 82 -13.79 -8.14 5.02
N PRO A 83 -13.85 -8.98 3.96
CA PRO A 83 -14.25 -10.38 4.11
C PRO A 83 -13.31 -11.15 5.05
N ASP A 84 -13.84 -12.10 5.81
CA ASP A 84 -13.06 -12.93 6.74
C ASP A 84 -11.89 -13.65 6.03
N SER A 85 -12.11 -14.10 4.80
CA SER A 85 -11.06 -14.71 3.98
C SER A 85 -9.84 -13.83 3.74
N GLU A 86 -9.99 -12.50 3.75
CA GLU A 86 -8.86 -11.57 3.62
C GLU A 86 -7.99 -11.53 4.87
N TYR A 87 -8.57 -11.72 6.06
CA TYR A 87 -7.81 -11.81 7.30
C TYR A 87 -6.96 -13.07 7.34
N ASP A 88 -7.49 -14.20 6.89
CA ASP A 88 -6.76 -15.47 6.82
C ASP A 88 -5.56 -15.37 5.87
N LEU A 89 -5.73 -14.71 4.73
CA LEU A 89 -4.64 -14.42 3.79
C LEU A 89 -3.57 -13.53 4.40
N GLN A 90 -3.96 -12.49 5.12
CA GLN A 90 -3.01 -11.58 5.79
C GLN A 90 -2.20 -12.29 6.88
N ILE A 91 -2.85 -13.16 7.67
CA ILE A 91 -2.18 -13.97 8.69
C ILE A 91 -1.18 -14.93 8.04
N ALA A 92 -1.57 -15.61 6.96
CA ALA A 92 -0.71 -16.53 6.23
C ALA A 92 0.51 -15.82 5.61
N MET A 93 0.37 -14.57 5.17
CA MET A 93 1.47 -13.78 4.61
C MET A 93 2.45 -13.27 5.69
N LYS A 94 1.97 -12.97 6.89
CA LYS A 94 2.84 -12.54 8.01
C LYS A 94 3.72 -13.67 8.55
N ASN A 95 3.32 -14.91 8.35
CA ASN A 95 4.02 -16.11 8.84
C ASN A 95 4.99 -16.70 7.79
N ARG A 96 5.20 -16.03 6.69
CA ARG A 96 6.19 -16.37 5.63
C ARG A 96 7.46 -15.56 5.76
#